data_c278b41525cd88d99c6ce25b1d92a8ac
#
_entry.id   c278b41525cd88d99c6ce25b1d92a8ac
#
_cell.length_a   1.000
_cell.length_b   1.000
_cell.length_c   1.000
_cell.angle_alpha   90.00
_cell.angle_beta   90.00
_cell.angle_gamma   90.00
#
_symmetry.space_group_name_H-M   'P 1'
#
loop_
_entity.id
_entity.type
_entity.pdbx_description
1 polymer ?
#
loop_
_entity_poly.entity_id
_entity_poly.type
_entity_poly.pdbx_seq_one_letter_code
_entity_poly.pdbx_strand_id
1 'polypeptide(L)'
;IDIMEKCARYHIACAERLIEADSTDFSRKLNDENLTKCMQTLQHMYYDMSVDGHKCPNEAEFRGYDVLLNINEGDTLRKVSTLDNEVRRSPEINFAIQVLNAVNNNNYVRFFKLVQKSNLLQGCILVRYFNQVRRRGLETIVRAYTMSSKTVLQFSLSRLMSMLAFESIAECSKFCSSHGIEAEPDSNIVYMERTAFFHPESLPFKRARILVESKRQVSWSAVINGGPLPLNPYLSYAPHDSFDADGFLKTIAYDASDQSLEDRPEISTQVPVQAPIQAPVQVPNLQAEKAMLQRRLEQALMQVGDEILYEVLNEESN
;
A
#
# COMPACT_ATOMS: atom_id res chain seq x y z
N ILE A 1 16.30 4.44 -1.23
CA ILE A 1 15.16 4.75 -2.10
C ILE A 1 14.47 3.45 -2.51
N ASP A 2 15.08 2.54 -3.24
CA ASP A 2 14.48 1.32 -3.78
C ASP A 2 13.68 0.50 -2.74
N ILE A 3 14.23 0.30 -1.54
CA ILE A 3 13.52 -0.41 -0.46
C ILE A 3 12.24 0.35 -0.06
N MET A 4 12.31 1.67 0.07
CA MET A 4 11.15 2.48 0.46
C MET A 4 10.08 2.51 -0.63
N GLU A 5 10.48 2.51 -1.90
CA GLU A 5 9.56 2.36 -3.04
C GLU A 5 8.82 1.01 -2.99
N LYS A 6 9.53 -0.08 -2.73
CA LYS A 6 8.94 -1.41 -2.53
C LYS A 6 7.99 -1.46 -1.33
N CYS A 7 8.37 -0.85 -0.21
CA CYS A 7 7.49 -0.73 0.96
C CYS A 7 6.20 0.04 0.63
N ALA A 8 6.30 1.15 -0.06
CA ALA A 8 5.13 1.93 -0.45
C ALA A 8 4.21 1.15 -1.40
N ARG A 9 4.75 0.48 -2.44
CA ARG A 9 3.95 -0.39 -3.33
C ARG A 9 3.30 -1.55 -2.57
N TYR A 10 4.00 -2.14 -1.58
CA TYR A 10 3.45 -3.18 -0.72
C TYR A 10 2.25 -2.68 0.09
N HIS A 11 2.37 -1.52 0.76
CA HIS A 11 1.26 -0.95 1.53
C HIS A 11 0.07 -0.56 0.64
N ILE A 12 0.30 -0.07 -0.58
CA ILE A 12 -0.76 0.19 -1.57
C ILE A 12 -1.48 -1.11 -1.95
N ALA A 13 -0.74 -2.18 -2.23
CA ALA A 13 -1.30 -3.48 -2.57
C ALA A 13 -2.10 -4.08 -1.40
N CYS A 14 -1.59 -4.00 -0.18
CA CYS A 14 -2.27 -4.49 1.02
C CYS A 14 -3.57 -3.73 1.29
N ALA A 15 -3.59 -2.40 1.09
CA ALA A 15 -4.77 -1.57 1.30
C ALA A 15 -5.99 -2.01 0.47
N GLU A 16 -5.77 -2.51 -0.75
CA GLU A 16 -6.84 -3.03 -1.61
C GLU A 16 -7.14 -4.50 -1.31
N ARG A 17 -6.10 -5.34 -1.23
CA ARG A 17 -6.27 -6.79 -1.06
C ARG A 17 -6.91 -7.19 0.26
N LEU A 18 -6.58 -6.47 1.33
CA LEU A 18 -7.04 -6.75 2.69
C LEU A 18 -8.17 -5.82 3.14
N ILE A 19 -8.81 -5.12 2.20
CA ILE A 19 -9.85 -4.13 2.48
C ILE A 19 -11.11 -4.75 3.13
N GLU A 20 -11.38 -6.05 2.87
CA GLU A 20 -12.49 -6.82 3.42
C GLU A 20 -12.08 -7.65 4.66
N ALA A 21 -10.79 -7.62 5.05
CA ALA A 21 -10.31 -8.34 6.23
C ALA A 21 -10.82 -7.69 7.52
N ASP A 22 -11.01 -8.50 8.54
CA ASP A 22 -11.40 -8.02 9.85
C ASP A 22 -10.31 -7.14 10.47
N SER A 23 -10.72 -6.21 11.32
CA SER A 23 -9.79 -5.27 11.98
C SER A 23 -8.77 -5.95 12.90
N THR A 24 -9.03 -7.19 13.34
CA THR A 24 -8.10 -8.04 14.08
C THR A 24 -6.96 -8.56 13.24
N ASP A 25 -7.22 -8.84 11.96
CA ASP A 25 -6.24 -9.40 11.02
C ASP A 25 -5.49 -8.31 10.26
N PHE A 26 -6.17 -7.21 9.94
CA PHE A 26 -5.59 -6.11 9.20
C PHE A 26 -6.09 -4.75 9.67
N SER A 27 -5.21 -3.98 10.29
CA SER A 27 -5.49 -2.59 10.65
C SER A 27 -5.26 -1.67 9.46
N ARG A 28 -6.34 -1.26 8.81
CA ARG A 28 -6.29 -0.30 7.70
C ARG A 28 -5.65 1.01 8.11
N LYS A 29 -6.00 1.52 9.31
CA LYS A 29 -5.44 2.76 9.85
C LYS A 29 -3.92 2.68 9.94
N LEU A 30 -3.40 1.62 10.54
CA LEU A 30 -1.95 1.43 10.68
C LEU A 30 -1.25 1.29 9.33
N ASN A 31 -1.87 0.57 8.37
CA ASN A 31 -1.33 0.46 7.01
C ASN A 31 -1.27 1.83 6.31
N ASP A 32 -2.32 2.65 6.43
CA ASP A 32 -2.38 3.99 5.84
C ASP A 32 -1.35 4.94 6.49
N GLU A 33 -1.16 4.87 7.80
CA GLU A 33 -0.12 5.62 8.53
C GLU A 33 1.29 5.25 8.07
N ASN A 34 1.57 3.94 7.94
CA ASN A 34 2.86 3.48 7.44
C ASN A 34 3.10 3.85 5.98
N LEU A 35 2.06 3.75 5.12
CA LEU A 35 2.14 4.25 3.76
C LEU A 35 2.48 5.74 3.72
N THR A 36 1.82 6.55 4.55
CA THR A 36 2.07 7.99 4.64
C THR A 36 3.52 8.27 5.05
N LYS A 37 4.05 7.55 6.05
CA LYS A 37 5.47 7.66 6.45
C LYS A 37 6.42 7.28 5.31
N CYS A 38 6.14 6.18 4.59
CA CYS A 38 6.94 5.79 3.42
C CYS A 38 6.94 6.90 2.36
N MET A 39 5.77 7.47 2.05
CA MET A 39 5.65 8.54 1.05
C MET A 39 6.40 9.82 1.48
N GLN A 40 6.29 10.22 2.75
CA GLN A 40 7.03 11.36 3.28
C GLN A 40 8.54 11.14 3.21
N THR A 41 9.01 9.97 3.62
CA THR A 41 10.43 9.61 3.53
C THR A 41 10.93 9.63 2.09
N LEU A 42 10.17 9.08 1.14
CA LEU A 42 10.51 9.13 -0.28
C LEU A 42 10.59 10.56 -0.82
N GLN A 43 9.67 11.45 -0.41
CA GLN A 43 9.70 12.85 -0.82
C GLN A 43 10.99 13.55 -0.36
N HIS A 44 11.44 13.30 0.87
CA HIS A 44 12.71 13.84 1.38
C HIS A 44 13.90 13.26 0.61
N MET A 45 13.94 11.94 0.42
CA MET A 45 15.02 11.28 -0.33
C MET A 45 15.12 11.77 -1.78
N TYR A 46 14.00 11.97 -2.47
CA TYR A 46 14.00 12.52 -3.83
C TYR A 46 14.49 13.97 -3.86
N TYR A 47 14.11 14.77 -2.86
CA TYR A 47 14.61 16.13 -2.72
C TYR A 47 16.14 16.16 -2.53
N ASP A 48 16.67 15.35 -1.60
CA ASP A 48 18.10 15.28 -1.32
C ASP A 48 18.88 14.84 -2.58
N MET A 49 18.40 13.80 -3.28
CA MET A 49 19.00 13.35 -4.53
C MET A 49 18.96 14.44 -5.63
N SER A 50 17.88 15.20 -5.68
CA SER A 50 17.76 16.32 -6.64
C SER A 50 18.75 17.44 -6.34
N VAL A 51 18.99 17.75 -5.05
CA VAL A 51 20.02 18.72 -4.62
C VAL A 51 21.41 18.27 -5.04
N ASP A 52 21.70 16.97 -4.95
CA ASP A 52 22.96 16.36 -5.39
C ASP A 52 23.06 16.19 -6.91
N GLY A 53 22.07 16.64 -7.67
CA GLY A 53 22.02 16.56 -9.13
C GLY A 53 21.69 15.18 -9.69
N HIS A 54 21.23 14.24 -8.85
CA HIS A 54 20.82 12.90 -9.25
C HIS A 54 19.33 12.82 -9.57
N LYS A 55 18.98 12.16 -10.68
CA LYS A 55 17.59 11.89 -11.06
C LYS A 55 17.17 10.51 -10.61
N CYS A 56 15.99 10.44 -9.99
CA CYS A 56 15.39 9.19 -9.57
C CYS A 56 14.37 8.72 -10.63
N PRO A 57 14.56 7.54 -11.25
CA PRO A 57 13.72 7.10 -12.37
C PRO A 57 12.25 6.91 -12.00
N ASN A 58 11.97 6.55 -10.76
CA ASN A 58 10.60 6.26 -10.29
C ASN A 58 9.95 7.46 -9.56
N GLU A 59 10.60 8.62 -9.47
CA GLU A 59 10.07 9.78 -8.74
C GLU A 59 8.68 10.18 -9.25
N ALA A 60 8.47 10.22 -10.56
CA ALA A 60 7.19 10.58 -11.16
C ALA A 60 6.05 9.65 -10.73
N GLU A 61 6.31 8.34 -10.64
CA GLU A 61 5.36 7.33 -10.15
C GLU A 61 4.89 7.67 -8.74
N PHE A 62 5.83 7.86 -7.79
CA PHE A 62 5.50 8.08 -6.38
C PHE A 62 4.94 9.48 -6.12
N ARG A 63 5.38 10.51 -6.85
CA ARG A 63 4.74 11.83 -6.81
C ARG A 63 3.29 11.74 -7.32
N GLY A 64 3.03 10.93 -8.35
CA GLY A 64 1.68 10.64 -8.82
C GLY A 64 0.83 9.93 -7.76
N TYR A 65 1.39 8.96 -7.05
CA TYR A 65 0.70 8.29 -5.93
C TYR A 65 0.41 9.25 -4.78
N ASP A 66 1.33 10.16 -4.45
CA ASP A 66 1.09 11.17 -3.43
C ASP A 66 -0.13 12.05 -3.76
N VAL A 67 -0.23 12.52 -5.01
CA VAL A 67 -1.41 13.25 -5.48
C VAL A 67 -2.70 12.42 -5.35
N LEU A 68 -2.66 11.13 -5.72
CA LEU A 68 -3.83 10.24 -5.63
C LEU A 68 -4.21 9.90 -4.19
N LEU A 69 -3.25 9.83 -3.26
CA LEU A 69 -3.50 9.58 -1.85
C LEU A 69 -4.15 10.79 -1.16
N ASN A 70 -3.83 12.00 -1.63
CA ASN A 70 -4.20 13.27 -1.01
C ASN A 70 -5.24 14.05 -1.84
N ILE A 71 -6.13 13.37 -2.59
CA ILE A 71 -7.14 14.01 -3.46
C ILE A 71 -8.06 14.97 -2.68
N ASN A 72 -8.37 14.67 -1.44
CA ASN A 72 -9.26 15.49 -0.62
C ASN A 72 -8.55 16.67 0.08
N GLU A 73 -7.22 16.79 -0.05
CA GLU A 73 -6.46 17.91 0.50
C GLU A 73 -6.48 19.10 -0.44
N GLY A 74 -6.76 20.29 0.10
CA GLY A 74 -6.84 21.53 -0.68
C GLY A 74 -5.50 22.02 -1.25
N ASP A 75 -4.38 21.53 -0.71
CA ASP A 75 -3.02 22.00 -1.03
C ASP A 75 -2.30 21.16 -2.11
N THR A 76 -2.93 20.08 -2.57
CA THR A 76 -2.32 19.12 -3.48
C THR A 76 -1.83 19.75 -4.79
N LEU A 77 -2.60 20.66 -5.41
CA LEU A 77 -2.20 21.35 -6.65
C LEU A 77 -1.01 22.29 -6.42
N ARG A 78 -0.93 22.94 -5.27
CA ARG A 78 0.21 23.78 -4.92
C ARG A 78 1.47 22.93 -4.77
N LYS A 79 1.39 21.79 -4.09
CA LYS A 79 2.52 20.84 -3.98
C LYS A 79 3.00 20.39 -5.37
N VAL A 80 2.08 20.07 -6.28
CA VAL A 80 2.44 19.70 -7.67
C VAL A 80 3.13 20.85 -8.40
N SER A 81 2.74 22.11 -8.19
CA SER A 81 3.35 23.26 -8.87
C SER A 81 4.81 23.49 -8.48
N THR A 82 5.25 23.00 -7.33
CA THR A 82 6.64 23.12 -6.84
C THR A 82 7.56 22.01 -7.37
N LEU A 83 7.00 20.97 -8.00
CA LEU A 83 7.79 19.88 -8.57
C LEU A 83 8.61 20.36 -9.79
N ASP A 84 9.73 19.67 -10.02
CA ASP A 84 10.53 19.88 -11.22
C ASP A 84 9.70 19.72 -12.50
N ASN A 85 10.04 20.46 -13.53
CA ASN A 85 9.27 20.50 -14.78
C ASN A 85 9.13 19.13 -15.46
N GLU A 86 10.15 18.30 -15.39
CA GLU A 86 10.15 16.97 -15.99
C GLU A 86 9.15 16.06 -15.26
N VAL A 87 9.22 16.00 -13.93
CA VAL A 87 8.31 15.24 -13.07
C VAL A 87 6.87 15.76 -13.21
N ARG A 88 6.69 17.09 -13.16
CA ARG A 88 5.37 17.73 -13.25
C ARG A 88 4.63 17.43 -14.55
N ARG A 89 5.37 17.30 -15.67
CA ARG A 89 4.82 16.99 -17.00
C ARG A 89 4.70 15.50 -17.28
N SER A 90 5.08 14.65 -16.35
CA SER A 90 5.01 13.20 -16.50
C SER A 90 3.56 12.71 -16.71
N PRO A 91 3.38 11.56 -17.38
CA PRO A 91 2.07 10.95 -17.56
C PRO A 91 1.41 10.56 -16.23
N GLU A 92 2.19 10.18 -15.21
CA GLU A 92 1.73 9.82 -13.87
C GLU A 92 1.08 11.01 -13.16
N ILE A 93 1.74 12.15 -13.15
CA ILE A 93 1.20 13.39 -12.57
C ILE A 93 0.00 13.89 -13.36
N ASN A 94 0.07 13.87 -14.70
CA ASN A 94 -1.05 14.29 -15.54
C ASN A 94 -2.29 13.42 -15.29
N PHE A 95 -2.12 12.12 -15.15
CA PHE A 95 -3.21 11.20 -14.79
C PHE A 95 -3.78 11.56 -13.41
N ALA A 96 -2.93 11.73 -12.41
CA ALA A 96 -3.33 12.05 -11.05
C ALA A 96 -4.12 13.38 -10.96
N ILE A 97 -3.69 14.42 -11.70
CA ILE A 97 -4.42 15.69 -11.82
C ILE A 97 -5.79 15.50 -12.48
N GLN A 98 -5.89 14.67 -13.53
CA GLN A 98 -7.18 14.39 -14.14
C GLN A 98 -8.16 13.72 -13.18
N VAL A 99 -7.68 12.80 -12.34
CA VAL A 99 -8.47 12.15 -11.30
C VAL A 99 -8.89 13.17 -10.23
N LEU A 100 -7.96 13.97 -9.73
CA LEU A 100 -8.22 15.05 -8.78
C LEU A 100 -9.33 15.98 -9.28
N ASN A 101 -9.22 16.44 -10.53
CA ASN A 101 -10.23 17.29 -11.17
C ASN A 101 -11.59 16.58 -11.32
N ALA A 102 -11.60 15.28 -11.63
CA ALA A 102 -12.85 14.53 -11.72
C ALA A 102 -13.57 14.43 -10.36
N VAL A 103 -12.82 14.21 -9.26
CA VAL A 103 -13.38 14.14 -7.91
C VAL A 103 -13.86 15.51 -7.43
N ASN A 104 -13.06 16.58 -7.62
CA ASN A 104 -13.40 17.93 -7.18
C ASN A 104 -14.62 18.49 -7.91
N ASN A 105 -14.77 18.17 -9.21
CA ASN A 105 -15.93 18.58 -10.01
C ASN A 105 -17.13 17.63 -9.88
N ASN A 106 -17.09 16.65 -8.98
CA ASN A 106 -18.12 15.62 -8.81
C ASN A 106 -18.46 14.88 -10.11
N ASN A 107 -17.47 14.71 -11.00
CA ASN A 107 -17.66 14.00 -12.27
C ASN A 107 -17.39 12.51 -12.09
N TYR A 108 -18.37 11.81 -11.50
CA TYR A 108 -18.28 10.38 -11.19
C TYR A 108 -18.09 9.53 -12.46
N VAL A 109 -18.69 9.90 -13.60
CA VAL A 109 -18.51 9.18 -14.86
C VAL A 109 -17.06 9.26 -15.34
N ARG A 110 -16.47 10.45 -15.31
CA ARG A 110 -15.06 10.65 -15.68
C ARG A 110 -14.12 9.93 -14.70
N PHE A 111 -14.43 9.98 -13.41
CA PHE A 111 -13.65 9.28 -12.39
C PHE A 111 -13.56 7.78 -12.70
N PHE A 112 -14.68 7.09 -12.90
CA PHE A 112 -14.67 5.65 -13.18
C PHE A 112 -14.06 5.30 -14.54
N LYS A 113 -14.18 6.15 -15.54
CA LYS A 113 -13.44 6.00 -16.82
C LYS A 113 -11.92 6.11 -16.60
N LEU A 114 -11.47 6.98 -15.73
CA LEU A 114 -10.05 7.08 -15.35
C LEU A 114 -9.60 5.85 -14.54
N VAL A 115 -10.43 5.36 -13.61
CA VAL A 115 -10.15 4.09 -12.91
C VAL A 115 -9.95 2.95 -13.91
N GLN A 116 -10.79 2.83 -14.95
CA GLN A 116 -10.61 1.80 -15.98
C GLN A 116 -9.27 1.93 -16.73
N LYS A 117 -8.80 3.15 -16.96
CA LYS A 117 -7.52 3.44 -17.66
C LYS A 117 -6.29 3.37 -16.76
N SER A 118 -6.46 3.38 -15.44
CA SER A 118 -5.36 3.38 -14.48
C SER A 118 -4.53 2.10 -14.56
N ASN A 119 -3.28 2.16 -14.16
CA ASN A 119 -2.51 0.95 -13.86
C ASN A 119 -3.02 0.28 -12.57
N LEU A 120 -2.49 -0.91 -12.24
CA LEU A 120 -2.93 -1.70 -11.09
C LEU A 120 -2.80 -0.93 -9.77
N LEU A 121 -1.62 -0.36 -9.49
CA LEU A 121 -1.36 0.31 -8.21
C LEU A 121 -2.14 1.63 -8.08
N GLN A 122 -2.27 2.41 -9.16
CA GLN A 122 -3.17 3.57 -9.19
C GLN A 122 -4.61 3.14 -8.88
N GLY A 123 -5.06 2.05 -9.49
CA GLY A 123 -6.37 1.48 -9.20
C GLY A 123 -6.55 1.11 -7.73
N CYS A 124 -5.57 0.43 -7.13
CA CYS A 124 -5.57 0.09 -5.70
C CYS A 124 -5.72 1.33 -4.80
N ILE A 125 -5.02 2.42 -5.14
CA ILE A 125 -5.18 3.69 -4.40
C ILE A 125 -6.59 4.25 -4.57
N LEU A 126 -7.16 4.21 -5.78
CA LEU A 126 -8.45 4.83 -6.09
C LEU A 126 -9.65 4.13 -5.44
N VAL A 127 -9.55 2.85 -5.09
CA VAL A 127 -10.63 2.10 -4.40
C VAL A 127 -11.09 2.81 -3.13
N ARG A 128 -10.20 3.49 -2.41
CA ARG A 128 -10.53 4.26 -1.19
C ARG A 128 -11.59 5.35 -1.40
N TYR A 129 -11.71 5.86 -2.62
CA TYR A 129 -12.64 6.93 -2.98
C TYR A 129 -13.95 6.43 -3.60
N PHE A 130 -14.09 5.13 -3.87
CA PHE A 130 -15.27 4.58 -4.56
C PHE A 130 -16.56 4.90 -3.82
N ASN A 131 -16.63 4.64 -2.53
CA ASN A 131 -17.82 4.93 -1.72
C ASN A 131 -18.15 6.44 -1.71
N GLN A 132 -17.14 7.31 -1.62
CA GLN A 132 -17.30 8.76 -1.66
C GLN A 132 -17.86 9.22 -3.00
N VAL A 133 -17.28 8.77 -4.10
CA VAL A 133 -17.68 9.16 -5.46
C VAL A 133 -19.04 8.59 -5.81
N ARG A 134 -19.30 7.32 -5.49
CA ARG A 134 -20.61 6.66 -5.70
C ARG A 134 -21.71 7.37 -4.91
N ARG A 135 -21.48 7.72 -3.64
CA ARG A 135 -22.44 8.45 -2.81
C ARG A 135 -22.79 9.80 -3.40
N ARG A 136 -21.77 10.61 -3.75
CA ARG A 136 -21.99 11.93 -4.37
C ARG A 136 -22.67 11.80 -5.73
N GLY A 137 -22.32 10.77 -6.51
CA GLY A 137 -22.96 10.46 -7.79
C GLY A 137 -24.42 10.08 -7.61
N LEU A 138 -24.75 9.17 -6.66
CA LEU A 138 -26.12 8.77 -6.38
C LEU A 138 -26.96 9.98 -5.93
N GLU A 139 -26.46 10.79 -5.00
CA GLU A 139 -27.13 12.02 -4.55
C GLU A 139 -27.43 12.96 -5.72
N THR A 140 -26.46 13.15 -6.61
CA THR A 140 -26.64 14.00 -7.81
C THR A 140 -27.71 13.45 -8.73
N ILE A 141 -27.72 12.14 -8.97
CA ILE A 141 -28.71 11.46 -9.81
C ILE A 141 -30.11 11.58 -9.19
N VAL A 142 -30.24 11.25 -7.88
CA VAL A 142 -31.52 11.38 -7.18
C VAL A 142 -32.04 12.80 -7.29
N ARG A 143 -31.22 13.81 -7.01
CA ARG A 143 -31.64 15.22 -7.09
C ARG A 143 -31.99 15.67 -8.50
N ALA A 144 -31.27 15.18 -9.51
CA ALA A 144 -31.51 15.56 -10.91
C ALA A 144 -32.80 14.97 -11.49
N TYR A 145 -33.14 13.76 -11.08
CA TYR A 145 -34.33 13.08 -11.62
C TYR A 145 -35.60 13.29 -10.79
N THR A 146 -35.51 13.77 -9.55
CA THR A 146 -36.68 14.07 -8.70
C THR A 146 -36.91 15.58 -8.62
N MET A 147 -37.87 16.09 -9.39
CA MET A 147 -38.18 17.54 -9.47
C MET A 147 -38.80 18.07 -8.19
N SER A 148 -39.56 17.27 -7.43
CA SER A 148 -40.15 17.64 -6.15
C SER A 148 -39.95 16.55 -5.10
N SER A 149 -40.11 16.92 -3.82
CA SER A 149 -40.01 16.00 -2.70
C SER A 149 -41.06 14.87 -2.70
N LYS A 150 -42.13 15.02 -3.46
CA LYS A 150 -43.21 14.03 -3.57
C LYS A 150 -43.10 13.13 -4.80
N THR A 151 -42.08 13.32 -5.63
CA THR A 151 -41.93 12.57 -6.89
C THR A 151 -41.08 11.35 -6.63
N VAL A 152 -41.62 10.17 -6.82
CA VAL A 152 -40.89 8.91 -6.92
C VAL A 152 -40.74 8.56 -8.39
N LEU A 153 -39.49 8.40 -8.84
CA LEU A 153 -39.23 8.03 -10.23
C LEU A 153 -38.62 6.64 -10.30
N GLN A 154 -39.14 5.81 -11.19
CA GLN A 154 -38.54 4.52 -11.52
C GLN A 154 -37.35 4.73 -12.45
N PHE A 155 -36.20 4.17 -12.07
CA PHE A 155 -34.97 4.24 -12.83
C PHE A 155 -34.38 2.83 -13.00
N SER A 156 -33.69 2.58 -14.11
CA SER A 156 -33.09 1.27 -14.34
C SER A 156 -31.87 1.05 -13.45
N LEU A 157 -31.91 -0.01 -12.64
CA LEU A 157 -30.85 -0.39 -11.72
C LEU A 157 -29.56 -0.77 -12.49
N SER A 158 -29.67 -1.46 -13.64
CA SER A 158 -28.51 -1.80 -14.47
C SER A 158 -27.85 -0.56 -15.06
N ARG A 159 -28.63 0.47 -15.43
CA ARG A 159 -28.08 1.74 -15.88
C ARG A 159 -27.35 2.47 -14.74
N LEU A 160 -27.92 2.48 -13.54
CA LEU A 160 -27.30 3.06 -12.36
C LEU A 160 -25.98 2.33 -12.02
N MET A 161 -26.01 0.98 -12.04
CA MET A 161 -24.83 0.13 -11.87
C MET A 161 -23.72 0.52 -12.84
N SER A 162 -24.05 0.68 -14.12
CA SER A 162 -23.09 1.08 -15.16
C SER A 162 -22.54 2.50 -14.94
N MET A 163 -23.39 3.45 -14.56
CA MET A 163 -22.98 4.86 -14.34
C MET A 163 -22.07 5.02 -13.14
N LEU A 164 -22.30 4.26 -12.05
CA LEU A 164 -21.51 4.30 -10.80
C LEU A 164 -20.46 3.19 -10.74
N ALA A 165 -20.31 2.44 -11.83
CA ALA A 165 -19.32 1.37 -12.00
C ALA A 165 -19.33 0.35 -10.84
N PHE A 166 -20.51 -0.15 -10.49
CA PHE A 166 -20.62 -1.31 -9.62
C PHE A 166 -20.31 -2.58 -10.40
N GLU A 167 -19.76 -3.57 -9.72
CA GLU A 167 -19.39 -4.85 -10.35
C GLU A 167 -20.58 -5.83 -10.47
N SER A 168 -21.64 -5.61 -9.70
CA SER A 168 -22.86 -6.42 -9.75
C SER A 168 -24.11 -5.61 -9.42
N ILE A 169 -25.26 -6.09 -9.91
CA ILE A 169 -26.59 -5.54 -9.58
C ILE A 169 -26.85 -5.63 -8.07
N ALA A 170 -26.49 -6.75 -7.45
CA ALA A 170 -26.65 -6.95 -6.00
C ALA A 170 -25.83 -5.95 -5.17
N GLU A 171 -24.61 -5.61 -5.60
CA GLU A 171 -23.80 -4.59 -4.95
C GLU A 171 -24.44 -3.20 -5.09
N CYS A 172 -24.93 -2.87 -6.28
CA CYS A 172 -25.62 -1.60 -6.54
C CYS A 172 -26.89 -1.47 -5.73
N SER A 173 -27.74 -2.51 -5.69
CA SER A 173 -28.96 -2.56 -4.89
C SER A 173 -28.69 -2.38 -3.39
N LYS A 174 -27.72 -3.12 -2.85
CA LYS A 174 -27.32 -2.99 -1.44
C LYS A 174 -26.82 -1.59 -1.11
N PHE A 175 -26.06 -0.98 -2.02
CA PHE A 175 -25.58 0.39 -1.86
C PHE A 175 -26.74 1.41 -1.87
N CYS A 176 -27.73 1.26 -2.78
CA CYS A 176 -28.92 2.09 -2.80
C CYS A 176 -29.71 1.97 -1.48
N SER A 177 -29.97 0.73 -1.03
CA SER A 177 -30.68 0.48 0.22
C SER A 177 -29.97 1.07 1.44
N SER A 178 -28.64 1.05 1.47
CA SER A 178 -27.84 1.70 2.53
C SER A 178 -28.02 3.23 2.56
N HIS A 179 -28.50 3.83 1.47
CA HIS A 179 -28.80 5.27 1.38
C HIS A 179 -30.31 5.57 1.43
N GLY A 180 -31.15 4.60 1.82
CA GLY A 180 -32.59 4.75 1.91
C GLY A 180 -33.33 4.67 0.58
N ILE A 181 -32.63 4.35 -0.50
CA ILE A 181 -33.23 4.24 -1.84
C ILE A 181 -33.64 2.78 -2.07
N GLU A 182 -34.91 2.55 -2.29
CA GLU A 182 -35.46 1.22 -2.55
C GLU A 182 -35.04 0.73 -3.94
N ALA A 183 -34.57 -0.50 -4.03
CA ALA A 183 -34.14 -1.11 -5.28
C ALA A 183 -34.62 -2.57 -5.35
N GLU A 184 -35.23 -2.91 -6.47
CA GLU A 184 -35.72 -4.24 -6.80
C GLU A 184 -34.81 -4.88 -7.87
N PRO A 185 -33.87 -5.76 -7.49
CA PRO A 185 -32.98 -6.42 -8.44
C PRO A 185 -33.72 -7.24 -9.50
N ASP A 186 -34.80 -7.94 -9.10
CA ASP A 186 -35.54 -8.85 -9.97
C ASP A 186 -36.27 -8.12 -11.09
N SER A 187 -36.84 -6.95 -10.80
CA SER A 187 -37.50 -6.08 -11.78
C SER A 187 -36.54 -5.10 -12.46
N ASN A 188 -35.26 -5.07 -12.04
CA ASN A 188 -34.24 -4.11 -12.52
C ASN A 188 -34.67 -2.65 -12.31
N ILE A 189 -35.42 -2.35 -11.24
CA ILE A 189 -35.93 -1.02 -10.93
C ILE A 189 -35.30 -0.50 -9.64
N VAL A 190 -35.02 0.80 -9.61
CA VAL A 190 -34.70 1.55 -8.41
C VAL A 190 -35.64 2.75 -8.31
N TYR A 191 -36.19 2.97 -7.12
CA TYR A 191 -37.17 4.04 -6.87
C TYR A 191 -36.43 5.27 -6.34
N MET A 192 -36.19 6.24 -7.23
CA MET A 192 -35.54 7.50 -6.88
C MET A 192 -36.50 8.38 -6.10
N GLU A 193 -36.23 8.54 -4.81
CA GLU A 193 -36.99 9.41 -3.90
C GLU A 193 -36.04 10.34 -3.15
N ARG A 194 -36.25 11.64 -3.30
CA ARG A 194 -35.37 12.66 -2.69
C ARG A 194 -35.43 12.71 -1.18
N THR A 195 -36.63 12.46 -0.61
CA THR A 195 -36.86 12.50 0.84
C THR A 195 -36.36 11.26 1.55
N ALA A 196 -36.29 10.13 0.86
CA ALA A 196 -35.76 8.89 1.40
C ALA A 196 -34.23 8.85 1.46
N PHE A 197 -33.55 9.66 0.62
CA PHE A 197 -32.09 9.66 0.54
C PHE A 197 -31.46 10.21 1.81
N PHE A 198 -30.55 9.44 2.40
CA PHE A 198 -29.72 9.87 3.53
C PHE A 198 -28.25 9.41 3.38
N HIS A 199 -27.37 9.99 4.17
CA HIS A 199 -25.98 9.61 4.25
C HIS A 199 -25.76 8.64 5.42
N PRO A 200 -25.43 7.36 5.18
CA PRO A 200 -25.06 6.44 6.23
C PRO A 200 -23.76 6.87 6.91
N GLU A 201 -23.61 6.62 8.20
CA GLU A 201 -22.42 6.94 8.98
C GLU A 201 -21.17 6.21 8.44
N SER A 202 -21.34 4.95 8.08
CA SER A 202 -20.26 4.13 7.51
C SER A 202 -20.75 3.24 6.39
N LEU A 203 -19.91 3.01 5.43
CA LEU A 203 -20.13 2.06 4.33
C LEU A 203 -19.01 1.04 4.32
N PRO A 204 -19.31 -0.25 4.20
CA PRO A 204 -18.29 -1.27 4.08
C PRO A 204 -17.48 -1.04 2.80
N PHE A 205 -16.19 -1.21 2.91
CA PHE A 205 -15.34 -1.23 1.72
C PHE A 205 -15.37 -2.62 1.10
N LYS A 206 -15.25 -2.65 -0.23
CA LYS A 206 -15.19 -3.90 -0.99
C LYS A 206 -14.02 -3.89 -1.94
N ARG A 207 -13.49 -5.06 -2.20
CA ARG A 207 -12.46 -5.27 -3.22
C ARG A 207 -13.04 -4.98 -4.59
N ALA A 208 -12.24 -4.34 -5.43
CA ALA A 208 -12.58 -4.04 -6.81
C ALA A 208 -11.96 -5.09 -7.74
N ARG A 209 -12.59 -6.25 -7.82
CA ARG A 209 -12.05 -7.41 -8.54
C ARG A 209 -12.01 -7.19 -10.04
N ILE A 210 -13.12 -6.72 -10.63
CA ILE A 210 -13.24 -6.48 -12.07
C ILE A 210 -12.55 -5.17 -12.45
N LEU A 211 -12.76 -4.10 -11.69
CA LEU A 211 -12.25 -2.78 -12.06
C LEU A 211 -10.75 -2.62 -11.82
N VAL A 212 -10.19 -3.31 -10.84
CA VAL A 212 -8.79 -3.12 -10.41
C VAL A 212 -7.99 -4.41 -10.48
N GLU A 213 -8.40 -5.47 -9.78
CA GLU A 213 -7.60 -6.69 -9.68
C GLU A 213 -7.40 -7.41 -11.02
N SER A 214 -8.38 -7.36 -11.91
CA SER A 214 -8.30 -7.91 -13.28
C SER A 214 -7.13 -7.34 -14.11
N LYS A 215 -6.62 -6.16 -13.74
CA LYS A 215 -5.48 -5.51 -14.42
C LYS A 215 -4.13 -6.17 -14.09
N ARG A 216 -4.10 -7.04 -13.09
CA ARG A 216 -2.88 -7.72 -12.68
C ARG A 216 -2.46 -8.77 -13.70
N GLN A 217 -1.37 -8.50 -14.40
CA GLN A 217 -0.79 -9.39 -15.42
C GLN A 217 0.40 -10.21 -14.89
N VAL A 218 0.99 -9.79 -13.75
CA VAL A 218 2.17 -10.40 -13.17
C VAL A 218 1.94 -10.74 -11.69
N SER A 219 2.86 -11.49 -11.08
CA SER A 219 2.78 -11.78 -9.64
C SER A 219 2.83 -10.52 -8.80
N TRP A 220 2.23 -10.55 -7.60
CA TRP A 220 2.30 -9.43 -6.66
C TRP A 220 3.73 -9.09 -6.27
N SER A 221 4.60 -10.10 -6.18
CA SER A 221 6.03 -9.88 -5.90
C SER A 221 6.68 -9.02 -6.98
N ALA A 222 6.37 -9.26 -8.27
CA ALA A 222 6.87 -8.44 -9.38
C ALA A 222 6.28 -7.02 -9.37
N VAL A 223 4.99 -6.88 -9.02
CA VAL A 223 4.36 -5.55 -8.87
C VAL A 223 5.03 -4.73 -7.76
N ILE A 224 5.27 -5.34 -6.60
CA ILE A 224 5.91 -4.70 -5.46
C ILE A 224 7.37 -4.36 -5.78
N ASN A 225 8.07 -5.27 -6.47
CA ASN A 225 9.45 -5.02 -6.91
C ASN A 225 9.56 -3.89 -7.94
N GLY A 226 8.44 -3.52 -8.61
CA GLY A 226 8.44 -2.53 -9.68
C GLY A 226 8.96 -3.06 -11.02
N GLY A 227 9.09 -4.39 -11.16
CA GLY A 227 9.60 -5.07 -12.34
C GLY A 227 9.82 -6.55 -12.09
N PRO A 228 10.40 -7.28 -13.05
CA PRO A 228 10.72 -8.69 -12.89
C PRO A 228 11.56 -8.93 -11.63
N LEU A 229 11.28 -10.02 -10.94
CA LEU A 229 12.13 -10.43 -9.82
C LEU A 229 13.51 -10.83 -10.36
N PRO A 230 14.59 -10.48 -9.66
CA PRO A 230 15.91 -11.02 -9.98
C PRO A 230 15.87 -12.53 -9.90
N LEU A 231 16.64 -13.18 -10.75
CA LEU A 231 16.84 -14.63 -10.64
C LEU A 231 17.31 -14.94 -9.23
N ASN A 232 16.66 -15.91 -8.58
CA ASN A 232 17.10 -16.33 -7.26
C ASN A 232 18.48 -16.97 -7.39
N PRO A 233 19.55 -16.32 -6.90
CA PRO A 233 20.90 -16.84 -7.05
C PRO A 233 21.06 -18.21 -6.39
N TYR A 234 20.24 -18.49 -5.36
CA TYR A 234 20.29 -19.78 -4.64
C TYR A 234 19.78 -20.98 -5.47
N LEU A 235 19.02 -20.77 -6.56
CA LEU A 235 18.58 -21.85 -7.44
C LEU A 235 19.70 -22.42 -8.30
N SER A 236 20.76 -21.65 -8.53
CA SER A 236 21.93 -22.04 -9.31
C SER A 236 23.16 -22.41 -8.48
N TYR A 237 23.10 -22.21 -7.16
CA TYR A 237 24.20 -22.61 -6.27
C TYR A 237 24.12 -24.11 -5.96
N ALA A 238 25.18 -24.85 -6.32
CA ALA A 238 25.48 -26.11 -5.65
C ALA A 238 25.85 -25.80 -4.18
N PRO A 239 25.49 -26.66 -3.21
CA PRO A 239 25.96 -26.50 -1.84
C PRO A 239 27.47 -26.34 -1.83
N HIS A 240 27.93 -25.17 -1.35
CA HIS A 240 29.36 -24.90 -1.33
C HIS A 240 29.94 -25.46 -0.05
N ASP A 241 30.86 -26.39 -0.20
CA ASP A 241 31.65 -26.95 0.89
C ASP A 241 32.91 -26.09 1.05
N SER A 242 32.81 -25.07 1.92
CA SER A 242 33.86 -24.08 2.11
C SER A 242 34.99 -24.55 3.03
N PHE A 243 34.78 -25.66 3.75
CA PHE A 243 35.74 -26.17 4.73
C PHE A 243 36.24 -27.56 4.29
N ASP A 244 37.49 -27.89 4.60
CA ASP A 244 38.07 -29.21 4.43
C ASP A 244 37.68 -30.17 5.58
N ALA A 245 38.17 -31.41 5.53
CA ALA A 245 37.90 -32.43 6.54
C ALA A 245 38.45 -32.07 7.94
N ASP A 246 39.43 -31.20 7.99
CA ASP A 246 40.08 -30.73 9.22
C ASP A 246 39.47 -29.43 9.76
N GLY A 247 38.49 -28.88 9.05
CA GLY A 247 37.75 -27.66 9.44
C GLY A 247 38.44 -26.36 9.03
N PHE A 248 39.45 -26.41 8.16
CA PHE A 248 40.07 -25.21 7.60
C PHE A 248 39.34 -24.70 6.36
N LEU A 249 39.35 -23.41 6.15
CA LEU A 249 38.77 -22.79 4.96
C LEU A 249 39.57 -23.20 3.72
N LYS A 250 38.88 -23.77 2.73
CA LYS A 250 39.49 -24.14 1.44
C LYS A 250 39.91 -22.91 0.67
N THR A 251 41.06 -23.00 -0.01
CA THR A 251 41.61 -21.90 -0.84
C THR A 251 40.60 -21.35 -1.86
N ILE A 252 39.74 -22.21 -2.38
CA ILE A 252 38.70 -21.85 -3.35
C ILE A 252 37.55 -21.01 -2.72
N ALA A 253 37.47 -20.95 -1.38
CA ALA A 253 36.47 -20.16 -0.67
C ALA A 253 36.93 -18.74 -0.35
N TYR A 254 38.19 -18.41 -0.63
CA TYR A 254 38.70 -17.03 -0.51
C TYR A 254 38.27 -16.19 -1.70
N ASP A 255 37.88 -14.96 -1.47
CA ASP A 255 37.65 -13.98 -2.54
C ASP A 255 39.01 -13.62 -3.17
N ALA A 256 38.98 -13.25 -4.46
CA ALA A 256 40.18 -12.86 -5.18
C ALA A 256 40.91 -11.64 -4.56
N SER A 257 40.17 -10.81 -3.78
CA SER A 257 40.72 -9.71 -2.98
C SER A 257 41.51 -10.17 -1.76
N ASP A 258 41.25 -11.37 -1.24
CA ASP A 258 41.93 -11.91 -0.05
C ASP A 258 43.25 -12.61 -0.40
N GLN A 259 43.43 -13.01 -1.69
CA GLN A 259 44.68 -13.65 -2.16
C GLN A 259 45.89 -12.71 -2.14
N SER A 260 45.68 -11.38 -2.00
CA SER A 260 46.75 -10.41 -1.86
C SER A 260 47.38 -10.35 -0.44
N LEU A 261 46.92 -11.16 0.50
CA LEU A 261 47.41 -11.22 1.89
C LEU A 261 48.44 -12.35 2.14
N GLU A 262 48.68 -13.24 1.15
CA GLU A 262 49.64 -14.33 1.30
C GLU A 262 51.11 -13.89 1.28
N ASP A 263 51.43 -12.61 1.01
CA ASP A 263 52.81 -12.06 1.08
C ASP A 263 53.22 -11.49 2.44
N ARG A 264 52.48 -11.83 3.52
CA ARG A 264 52.96 -11.49 4.88
C ARG A 264 53.82 -12.61 5.47
N PRO A 265 54.99 -12.27 6.00
CA PRO A 265 55.88 -13.28 6.58
C PRO A 265 55.16 -13.99 7.75
N GLU A 266 55.25 -15.31 7.72
CA GLU A 266 54.73 -16.20 8.77
C GLU A 266 55.20 -15.77 10.19
N ILE A 267 54.30 -15.18 10.97
CA ILE A 267 54.50 -15.10 12.42
C ILE A 267 54.07 -16.44 12.99
N SER A 268 55.03 -17.30 13.16
CA SER A 268 54.92 -18.57 13.89
C SER A 268 54.47 -18.29 15.32
N THR A 269 53.18 -18.34 15.56
CA THR A 269 52.63 -18.46 16.92
C THR A 269 52.15 -19.89 17.12
N GLN A 270 53.05 -20.72 17.60
CA GLN A 270 52.69 -22.01 18.21
C GLN A 270 51.87 -21.71 19.47
N VAL A 271 50.58 -21.89 19.42
CA VAL A 271 49.72 -22.01 20.59
C VAL A 271 49.44 -23.50 20.80
N PRO A 272 49.75 -24.08 21.95
CA PRO A 272 49.54 -25.50 22.21
C PRO A 272 48.04 -25.77 22.33
N VAL A 273 47.52 -26.61 21.45
CA VAL A 273 46.17 -27.17 21.59
C VAL A 273 46.18 -28.28 22.60
N GLN A 274 45.65 -28.03 23.78
CA GLN A 274 45.12 -29.07 24.65
C GLN A 274 43.90 -28.54 25.38
N ALA A 275 42.72 -28.91 24.88
CA ALA A 275 41.51 -29.04 25.71
C ALA A 275 40.57 -30.06 25.07
N PRO A 276 39.93 -30.91 25.86
CA PRO A 276 39.20 -32.07 25.35
C PRO A 276 37.87 -31.69 24.72
N ILE A 277 37.52 -32.50 23.70
CA ILE A 277 36.23 -32.51 23.02
C ILE A 277 35.09 -32.57 24.04
N GLN A 278 34.41 -31.48 24.29
CA GLN A 278 33.13 -31.47 24.99
C GLN A 278 31.99 -31.63 23.95
N ALA A 279 31.01 -32.39 24.38
CA ALA A 279 29.81 -32.87 23.69
C ALA A 279 29.09 -31.89 22.76
N PRO A 280 28.21 -32.37 21.84
CA PRO A 280 27.60 -31.61 20.80
C PRO A 280 26.85 -30.40 21.35
N VAL A 281 27.15 -29.25 20.80
CA VAL A 281 26.43 -28.00 21.05
C VAL A 281 24.99 -28.22 20.65
N GLN A 282 24.09 -28.21 21.62
CA GLN A 282 22.66 -28.23 21.39
C GLN A 282 22.29 -27.02 20.52
N VAL A 283 21.69 -27.30 19.38
CA VAL A 283 21.08 -26.28 18.51
C VAL A 283 20.13 -25.46 19.37
N PRO A 284 20.25 -24.12 19.43
CA PRO A 284 19.37 -23.28 20.22
C PRO A 284 17.92 -23.56 19.82
N ASN A 285 17.08 -23.87 20.78
CA ASN A 285 15.66 -24.12 20.56
C ASN A 285 15.00 -22.86 20.03
N LEU A 286 14.73 -22.82 18.72
CA LEU A 286 14.13 -21.69 18.00
C LEU A 286 12.83 -21.20 18.66
N GLN A 287 12.13 -22.09 19.37
CA GLN A 287 10.94 -21.75 20.14
C GLN A 287 11.27 -20.98 21.44
N ALA A 288 12.37 -21.30 22.10
CA ALA A 288 12.82 -20.58 23.29
C ALA A 288 13.31 -19.17 22.92
N GLU A 289 13.99 -19.04 21.79
CA GLU A 289 14.46 -17.75 21.29
C GLU A 289 13.30 -16.84 20.85
N LYS A 290 12.31 -17.39 20.15
CA LYS A 290 11.06 -16.68 19.83
C LYS A 290 10.30 -16.22 21.08
N ALA A 291 10.17 -17.08 22.10
CA ALA A 291 9.51 -16.74 23.35
C ALA A 291 10.27 -15.63 24.13
N MET A 292 11.59 -15.62 24.05
CA MET A 292 12.41 -14.59 24.67
C MET A 292 12.32 -13.24 23.94
N LEU A 293 12.27 -13.26 22.59
CA LEU A 293 12.04 -12.07 21.77
C LEU A 293 10.64 -11.48 22.02
N GLN A 294 9.65 -12.34 22.13
CA GLN A 294 8.27 -11.93 22.39
C GLN A 294 8.11 -11.27 23.76
N ARG A 295 8.72 -11.81 24.81
CA ARG A 295 8.77 -11.19 26.15
C ARG A 295 9.49 -9.84 26.16
N ARG A 296 10.59 -9.70 25.41
CA ARG A 296 11.29 -8.42 25.27
C ARG A 296 10.45 -7.37 24.55
N LEU A 297 9.68 -7.78 23.53
CA LEU A 297 8.76 -6.91 22.82
C LEU A 297 7.61 -6.44 23.73
N GLU A 298 7.03 -7.36 24.50
CA GLU A 298 5.96 -7.05 25.47
C GLU A 298 6.44 -6.11 26.57
N GLN A 299 7.67 -6.30 27.08
CA GLN A 299 8.27 -5.38 28.05
C GLN A 299 8.52 -3.99 27.46
N ALA A 300 9.01 -3.90 26.22
CA ALA A 300 9.22 -2.62 25.55
C ALA A 300 7.90 -1.88 25.29
N LEU A 301 6.83 -2.60 24.92
CA LEU A 301 5.49 -2.04 24.73
C LEU A 301 4.87 -1.55 26.05
N MET A 302 5.07 -2.26 27.16
CA MET A 302 4.66 -1.78 28.49
C MET A 302 5.39 -0.50 28.88
N GLN A 303 6.71 -0.45 28.68
CA GLN A 303 7.50 0.73 29.02
C GLN A 303 7.09 1.97 28.24
N VAL A 304 6.83 1.83 26.92
CA VAL A 304 6.31 2.93 26.10
C VAL A 304 4.88 3.32 26.52
N GLY A 305 4.05 2.35 26.91
CA GLY A 305 2.71 2.60 27.43
C GLY A 305 2.73 3.43 28.73
N ASP A 306 3.61 3.10 29.65
CA ASP A 306 3.78 3.82 30.92
C ASP A 306 4.32 5.24 30.71
N GLU A 307 5.24 5.46 29.76
CA GLU A 307 5.74 6.79 29.38
C GLU A 307 4.63 7.68 28.83
N ILE A 308 3.80 7.14 27.91
CA ILE A 308 2.66 7.88 27.33
C ILE A 308 1.62 8.21 28.41
N LEU A 309 1.34 7.29 29.32
CA LEU A 309 0.40 7.51 30.43
C LEU A 309 0.91 8.61 31.38
N TYR A 310 2.20 8.64 31.65
CA TYR A 310 2.84 9.67 32.47
C TYR A 310 2.81 11.07 31.81
N GLU A 311 3.01 11.14 30.49
CA GLU A 311 2.88 12.40 29.72
C GLU A 311 1.44 12.92 29.73
N VAL A 312 0.45 12.06 29.48
CA VAL A 312 -0.98 12.43 29.47
C VAL A 312 -1.45 12.91 30.85
N LEU A 313 -1.02 12.25 31.93
CA LEU A 313 -1.37 12.65 33.31
C LEU A 313 -0.71 13.97 33.73
N ASN A 314 0.46 14.29 33.19
CA ASN A 314 1.13 15.58 33.45
C ASN A 314 0.53 16.74 32.64
N GLU A 315 -0.03 16.47 31.43
CA GLU A 315 -0.74 17.49 30.63
C GLU A 315 -2.12 17.85 31.20
N GLU A 316 -2.79 16.91 31.90
CA GLU A 316 -4.07 17.22 32.58
C GLU A 316 -3.90 17.91 33.95
N SER A 317 -2.68 17.99 34.45
CA SER A 317 -2.37 18.61 35.78
C SER A 317 -1.84 20.04 35.69
N ASN A 318 -1.70 20.61 34.51
CA ASN A 318 -1.37 22.00 34.21
C ASN A 318 -2.52 22.72 33.50
#